data_7e8c698530aa163b30a822695948f64a
#
_entry.id   7e8c698530aa163b30a822695948f64a
#
_cell.length_a   1.000
_cell.length_b   1.000
_cell.length_c   1.000
_cell.angle_alpha   90.00
_cell.angle_beta   90.00
_cell.angle_gamma   90.00
#
_symmetry.space_group_name_H-M   'P 1'
#
loop_
_entity.id
_entity.type
_entity.pdbx_description
1 polymer ?
#
loop_
_entity_poly.entity_id
_entity_poly.type
_entity_poly.pdbx_seq_one_letter_code
_entity_poly.pdbx_strand_id
1 'polypeptide(L)'
;MSDKTVVLNAKKMNFDGNLDFSVLSSDVTVYDDNTPEQLLERIEGADIIVTKEMPVNGDLIRKFPASVKLICEAGTGYNNLDLDAAREKGITVCNIPAYSSERVAHTAVMMILNLSSTMQVQMKMLANGNHDNFTKNLQVPHVEVNGKTLGIIGAGHIGKTVMKIAKALDMNILVYTRTPRADEDGIRYVDLETVLKNSDYVSLHCPLTPQTKHMINKETLTLMKPTAFLINTSRGALIDEPALIEALEKHQIAGAGLDVQETEPPKADNPLYTLDNVILTPHMGWKGLETRQRLVSILAGNVKGFLEGTPVNVVS
;
A
#
# COMPACT_ATOMS: atom_id res chain seq x y z
N MET A 1 0.06 -20.73 -29.17
CA MET A 1 -0.94 -19.75 -28.74
C MET A 1 -0.52 -18.43 -29.33
N SER A 2 -1.48 -17.60 -29.76
CA SER A 2 -1.21 -16.18 -29.97
C SER A 2 -0.71 -15.59 -28.65
N ASP A 3 0.04 -14.50 -28.67
CA ASP A 3 0.56 -13.82 -27.49
C ASP A 3 0.05 -12.37 -27.40
N LYS A 4 -1.12 -12.11 -28.03
CA LYS A 4 -1.71 -10.78 -28.02
C LYS A 4 -2.04 -10.33 -26.60
N THR A 5 -1.25 -9.37 -26.13
CA THR A 5 -1.35 -8.79 -24.79
C THR A 5 -2.00 -7.40 -24.87
N VAL A 6 -3.02 -7.17 -24.05
CA VAL A 6 -3.68 -5.86 -23.94
C VAL A 6 -3.44 -5.30 -22.55
N VAL A 7 -2.77 -4.16 -22.48
CA VAL A 7 -2.58 -3.39 -21.23
C VAL A 7 -3.70 -2.36 -21.15
N LEU A 8 -4.57 -2.53 -20.17
CA LEU A 8 -5.66 -1.60 -19.85
C LEU A 8 -5.16 -0.60 -18.80
N ASN A 9 -5.69 0.61 -18.80
CA ASN A 9 -5.39 1.67 -17.84
C ASN A 9 -3.88 1.87 -17.52
N ALA A 10 -3.04 1.83 -18.56
CA ALA A 10 -1.58 1.94 -18.47
C ALA A 10 -1.12 3.25 -17.78
N LYS A 11 -1.87 4.35 -17.93
CA LYS A 11 -1.59 5.65 -17.33
C LYS A 11 -1.46 5.61 -15.81
N LYS A 12 -2.15 4.66 -15.14
CA LYS A 12 -1.96 4.45 -13.69
C LYS A 12 -0.53 4.03 -13.33
N MET A 13 0.15 3.32 -14.24
CA MET A 13 1.53 2.85 -14.06
C MET A 13 2.55 3.76 -14.74
N ASN A 14 2.24 4.24 -15.94
CA ASN A 14 3.14 4.97 -16.84
C ASN A 14 2.74 6.45 -16.97
N PHE A 15 2.45 7.11 -15.85
CA PHE A 15 2.02 8.50 -15.81
C PHE A 15 3.09 9.51 -16.24
N ASP A 16 4.34 9.08 -16.36
CA ASP A 16 5.50 9.87 -16.74
C ASP A 16 6.19 9.39 -18.04
N GLY A 17 5.63 8.36 -18.71
CA GLY A 17 6.13 7.85 -19.97
C GLY A 17 7.43 7.02 -19.88
N ASN A 18 7.87 6.65 -18.67
CA ASN A 18 9.18 6.00 -18.45
C ASN A 18 9.10 4.46 -18.35
N LEU A 19 7.96 3.84 -18.70
CA LEU A 19 7.80 2.39 -18.74
C LEU A 19 7.64 1.90 -20.18
N ASP A 20 8.29 0.80 -20.48
CA ASP A 20 8.20 0.11 -21.76
C ASP A 20 7.40 -1.19 -21.60
N PHE A 21 6.20 -1.25 -22.17
CA PHE A 21 5.35 -2.44 -22.15
C PHE A 21 5.62 -3.39 -23.33
N SER A 22 6.43 -2.99 -24.32
CA SER A 22 6.75 -3.86 -25.48
C SER A 22 7.47 -5.14 -25.07
N VAL A 23 8.06 -5.16 -23.86
CA VAL A 23 8.76 -6.32 -23.29
C VAL A 23 7.81 -7.44 -22.83
N LEU A 24 6.50 -7.22 -22.82
CA LEU A 24 5.53 -8.21 -22.30
C LEU A 24 5.33 -9.38 -23.25
N SER A 25 5.21 -9.12 -24.56
CA SER A 25 5.00 -10.13 -25.61
C SER A 25 5.32 -9.54 -26.98
N SER A 26 5.19 -10.34 -28.05
CA SER A 26 5.46 -9.88 -29.42
C SER A 26 4.36 -8.99 -30.01
N ASP A 27 3.14 -9.07 -29.46
CA ASP A 27 1.97 -8.27 -29.88
C ASP A 27 1.35 -7.60 -28.65
N VAL A 28 1.68 -6.32 -28.42
CA VAL A 28 1.23 -5.55 -27.25
C VAL A 28 0.41 -4.34 -27.70
N THR A 29 -0.82 -4.26 -27.23
CA THR A 29 -1.67 -3.06 -27.37
C THR A 29 -1.82 -2.39 -26.01
N VAL A 30 -1.59 -1.08 -25.94
CA VAL A 30 -1.63 -0.31 -24.70
C VAL A 30 -2.71 0.75 -24.76
N TYR A 31 -3.58 0.78 -23.74
CA TYR A 31 -4.59 1.81 -23.53
C TYR A 31 -4.30 2.56 -22.23
N ASP A 32 -4.27 3.88 -22.29
CA ASP A 32 -3.99 4.74 -21.15
C ASP A 32 -5.05 4.65 -20.06
N ASP A 33 -6.31 4.81 -20.44
CA ASP A 33 -7.48 4.71 -19.57
C ASP A 33 -8.53 3.79 -20.22
N ASN A 34 -9.41 3.23 -19.41
CA ASN A 34 -10.44 2.32 -19.88
C ASN A 34 -11.73 2.45 -19.07
N THR A 35 -12.87 2.57 -19.73
CA THR A 35 -14.18 2.43 -19.08
C THR A 35 -14.65 0.98 -19.11
N PRO A 36 -15.57 0.55 -18.22
CA PRO A 36 -16.12 -0.80 -18.25
C PRO A 36 -16.75 -1.17 -19.61
N GLU A 37 -17.38 -0.20 -20.29
CA GLU A 37 -18.02 -0.39 -21.59
C GLU A 37 -17.00 -0.64 -22.70
N GLN A 38 -15.87 0.07 -22.67
CA GLN A 38 -14.79 -0.08 -23.65
C GLN A 38 -13.98 -1.37 -23.45
N LEU A 39 -14.01 -1.93 -22.24
CA LEU A 39 -13.18 -3.06 -21.89
C LEU A 39 -13.40 -4.26 -22.81
N LEU A 40 -14.67 -4.68 -23.01
CA LEU A 40 -15.00 -5.85 -23.81
C LEU A 40 -14.59 -5.71 -25.28
N GLU A 41 -14.75 -4.52 -25.87
CA GLU A 41 -14.30 -4.22 -27.22
C GLU A 41 -12.78 -4.30 -27.34
N ARG A 42 -12.06 -3.73 -26.36
CA ARG A 42 -10.58 -3.65 -26.41
C ARG A 42 -9.87 -4.97 -26.20
N ILE A 43 -10.50 -5.90 -25.49
CA ILE A 43 -9.92 -7.23 -25.26
C ILE A 43 -10.35 -8.26 -26.32
N GLU A 44 -11.09 -7.85 -27.35
CA GLU A 44 -11.48 -8.76 -28.43
C GLU A 44 -10.26 -9.34 -29.13
N GLY A 45 -10.20 -10.67 -29.18
CA GLY A 45 -9.06 -11.41 -29.72
C GLY A 45 -7.77 -11.34 -28.87
N ALA A 46 -7.80 -10.77 -27.67
CA ALA A 46 -6.67 -10.81 -26.75
C ALA A 46 -6.57 -12.18 -26.06
N ASP A 47 -5.35 -12.64 -25.81
CA ASP A 47 -5.05 -13.84 -25.01
C ASP A 47 -4.72 -13.45 -23.56
N ILE A 48 -4.10 -12.30 -23.40
CA ILE A 48 -3.53 -11.82 -22.14
C ILE A 48 -4.02 -10.40 -21.86
N ILE A 49 -4.48 -10.17 -20.65
CA ILE A 49 -4.93 -8.85 -20.19
C ILE A 49 -4.08 -8.43 -18.98
N VAL A 50 -3.62 -7.18 -19.00
CA VAL A 50 -2.98 -6.53 -17.86
C VAL A 50 -3.90 -5.44 -17.32
N THR A 51 -4.23 -5.51 -16.02
CA THR A 51 -5.04 -4.53 -15.31
C THR A 51 -4.23 -3.88 -14.18
N LYS A 52 -4.58 -2.66 -13.77
CA LYS A 52 -4.01 -1.98 -12.61
C LYS A 52 -5.10 -1.31 -11.79
N GLU A 53 -5.45 -1.89 -10.65
CA GLU A 53 -6.43 -1.33 -9.70
C GLU A 53 -7.77 -0.94 -10.38
N MET A 54 -8.16 -1.68 -11.41
CA MET A 54 -9.42 -1.51 -12.12
C MET A 54 -10.40 -2.56 -11.61
N PRO A 55 -11.60 -2.19 -11.14
CA PRO A 55 -12.62 -3.18 -10.76
C PRO A 55 -13.05 -4.02 -11.96
N VAL A 56 -12.87 -5.34 -11.87
CA VAL A 56 -13.33 -6.31 -12.85
C VAL A 56 -14.14 -7.37 -12.11
N ASN A 57 -15.44 -7.09 -12.00
CA ASN A 57 -16.36 -7.96 -11.29
C ASN A 57 -16.68 -9.25 -12.07
N GLY A 58 -17.33 -10.22 -11.43
CA GLY A 58 -17.65 -11.50 -12.02
C GLY A 58 -18.54 -11.43 -13.24
N ASP A 59 -19.54 -10.52 -13.27
CA ASP A 59 -20.43 -10.36 -14.42
C ASP A 59 -19.67 -9.87 -15.67
N LEU A 60 -18.65 -9.07 -15.47
CA LEU A 60 -17.78 -8.60 -16.55
C LEU A 60 -16.84 -9.72 -17.01
N ILE A 61 -16.20 -10.45 -16.10
CA ILE A 61 -15.31 -11.58 -16.43
C ILE A 61 -16.06 -12.67 -17.20
N ARG A 62 -17.30 -12.99 -16.83
CA ARG A 62 -18.11 -13.99 -17.53
C ARG A 62 -18.40 -13.62 -19.00
N LYS A 63 -18.34 -12.32 -19.33
CA LYS A 63 -18.51 -11.82 -20.72
C LYS A 63 -17.20 -11.78 -21.53
N PHE A 64 -16.05 -12.06 -20.92
CA PHE A 64 -14.77 -12.03 -21.63
C PHE A 64 -14.77 -13.00 -22.81
N PRO A 65 -14.13 -12.64 -23.95
CA PRO A 65 -13.95 -13.54 -25.09
C PRO A 65 -13.26 -14.84 -24.66
N ALA A 66 -13.57 -15.93 -25.34
CA ALA A 66 -12.97 -17.24 -25.08
C ALA A 66 -11.45 -17.27 -25.38
N SER A 67 -10.93 -16.28 -26.10
CA SER A 67 -9.49 -16.10 -26.35
C SER A 67 -8.72 -15.75 -25.07
N VAL A 68 -9.32 -14.99 -24.13
CA VAL A 68 -8.64 -14.56 -22.91
C VAL A 68 -8.32 -15.76 -22.01
N LYS A 69 -7.06 -15.96 -21.71
CA LYS A 69 -6.54 -17.08 -20.90
C LYS A 69 -5.76 -16.63 -19.67
N LEU A 70 -5.24 -15.39 -19.68
CA LEU A 70 -4.47 -14.84 -18.57
C LEU A 70 -4.94 -13.43 -18.23
N ILE A 71 -5.13 -13.15 -16.95
CA ILE A 71 -5.24 -11.81 -16.39
C ILE A 71 -4.04 -11.58 -15.47
N CYS A 72 -3.26 -10.54 -15.72
CA CYS A 72 -2.20 -10.07 -14.82
C CYS A 72 -2.67 -8.80 -14.12
N GLU A 73 -2.93 -8.86 -12.81
CA GLU A 73 -3.08 -7.64 -12.03
C GLU A 73 -1.70 -7.05 -11.76
N ALA A 74 -1.47 -5.83 -12.22
CA ALA A 74 -0.22 -5.11 -12.08
C ALA A 74 -0.05 -4.52 -10.66
N GLY A 75 -0.21 -5.35 -9.65
CA GLY A 75 -0.14 -4.99 -8.25
C GLY A 75 -0.04 -6.22 -7.36
N THR A 76 0.30 -6.00 -6.08
CA THR A 76 0.31 -7.08 -5.09
C THR A 76 -1.11 -7.45 -4.65
N GLY A 77 -1.98 -6.44 -4.43
CA GLY A 77 -3.39 -6.66 -4.11
C GLY A 77 -4.20 -6.95 -5.38
N TYR A 78 -5.14 -7.87 -5.30
CA TYR A 78 -5.99 -8.32 -6.41
C TYR A 78 -7.47 -8.43 -6.02
N ASN A 79 -7.88 -7.77 -4.93
CA ASN A 79 -9.28 -7.76 -4.48
C ASN A 79 -10.24 -6.97 -5.40
N ASN A 80 -9.73 -6.37 -6.46
CA ASN A 80 -10.49 -5.76 -7.55
C ASN A 80 -10.92 -6.77 -8.62
N LEU A 81 -10.47 -8.03 -8.55
CA LEU A 81 -10.80 -9.11 -9.49
C LEU A 81 -11.64 -10.20 -8.80
N ASP A 82 -12.65 -10.70 -9.50
CA ASP A 82 -13.43 -11.88 -9.07
C ASP A 82 -12.71 -13.16 -9.51
N LEU A 83 -11.99 -13.78 -8.58
CA LEU A 83 -11.22 -14.99 -8.85
C LEU A 83 -12.11 -16.21 -9.14
N ASP A 84 -13.30 -16.29 -8.56
CA ASP A 84 -14.21 -17.41 -8.79
C ASP A 84 -14.74 -17.37 -10.21
N ALA A 85 -15.17 -16.20 -10.71
CA ALA A 85 -15.57 -16.02 -12.08
C ALA A 85 -14.44 -16.28 -13.08
N ALA A 86 -13.21 -15.89 -12.75
CA ALA A 86 -12.03 -16.20 -13.57
C ALA A 86 -11.81 -17.72 -13.67
N ARG A 87 -11.90 -18.42 -12.54
CA ARG A 87 -11.78 -19.89 -12.46
C ARG A 87 -12.87 -20.60 -13.25
N GLU A 88 -14.14 -20.14 -13.15
CA GLU A 88 -15.28 -20.64 -13.93
C GLU A 88 -15.01 -20.55 -15.46
N LYS A 89 -14.33 -19.49 -15.88
CA LYS A 89 -13.97 -19.26 -17.29
C LYS A 89 -12.69 -19.97 -17.73
N GLY A 90 -11.97 -20.64 -16.81
CA GLY A 90 -10.66 -21.23 -17.08
C GLY A 90 -9.56 -20.19 -17.36
N ILE A 91 -9.69 -18.99 -16.78
CA ILE A 91 -8.72 -17.91 -16.92
C ILE A 91 -7.76 -17.95 -15.71
N THR A 92 -6.47 -18.03 -15.99
CA THR A 92 -5.43 -17.90 -14.97
C THR A 92 -5.33 -16.45 -14.53
N VAL A 93 -5.21 -16.20 -13.23
CA VAL A 93 -4.97 -14.86 -12.69
C VAL A 93 -3.62 -14.84 -11.98
N CYS A 94 -2.77 -13.89 -12.34
CA CYS A 94 -1.47 -13.64 -11.70
C CYS A 94 -1.44 -12.24 -11.11
N ASN A 95 -0.70 -12.08 -10.01
CA ASN A 95 -0.40 -10.78 -9.41
C ASN A 95 1.11 -10.47 -9.47
N ILE A 96 1.52 -9.35 -8.87
CA ILE A 96 2.93 -8.95 -8.76
C ILE A 96 3.33 -8.89 -7.28
N PRO A 97 3.83 -9.98 -6.70
CA PRO A 97 4.25 -9.98 -5.30
C PRO A 97 5.55 -9.17 -5.12
N ALA A 98 5.66 -8.52 -3.97
CA ALA A 98 6.91 -7.94 -3.43
C ALA A 98 7.66 -6.89 -4.28
N TYR A 99 7.10 -6.44 -5.42
CA TYR A 99 7.79 -5.49 -6.31
C TYR A 99 8.09 -4.13 -5.67
N SER A 100 7.27 -3.71 -4.71
CA SER A 100 7.31 -2.39 -4.08
C SER A 100 7.77 -2.41 -2.62
N SER A 101 8.26 -3.55 -2.11
CA SER A 101 8.53 -3.73 -0.68
C SER A 101 9.46 -2.67 -0.12
N GLU A 102 10.57 -2.37 -0.80
CA GLU A 102 11.55 -1.39 -0.38
C GLU A 102 10.94 0.02 -0.39
N ARG A 103 10.26 0.40 -1.48
CA ARG A 103 9.75 1.78 -1.60
C ARG A 103 8.61 2.07 -0.63
N VAL A 104 7.71 1.10 -0.40
CA VAL A 104 6.64 1.23 0.61
C VAL A 104 7.25 1.31 2.01
N ALA A 105 8.28 0.50 2.30
CA ALA A 105 9.00 0.57 3.57
C ALA A 105 9.69 1.94 3.76
N HIS A 106 10.32 2.48 2.70
CA HIS A 106 10.89 3.84 2.74
C HIS A 106 9.82 4.89 3.03
N THR A 107 8.60 4.74 2.47
CA THR A 107 7.50 5.67 2.74
C THR A 107 7.05 5.61 4.21
N ALA A 108 6.92 4.41 4.78
CA ALA A 108 6.59 4.24 6.20
C ALA A 108 7.65 4.86 7.12
N VAL A 109 8.94 4.59 6.85
CA VAL A 109 10.04 5.14 7.65
C VAL A 109 10.16 6.67 7.48
N MET A 110 9.97 7.18 6.25
CA MET A 110 9.89 8.63 6.01
C MET A 110 8.82 9.30 6.87
N MET A 111 7.62 8.70 6.95
CA MET A 111 6.54 9.22 7.81
C MET A 111 6.92 9.19 9.29
N ILE A 112 7.53 8.11 9.78
CA ILE A 112 8.04 8.00 11.16
C ILE A 112 9.02 9.15 11.45
N LEU A 113 10.04 9.35 10.61
CA LEU A 113 11.06 10.37 10.82
C LEU A 113 10.53 11.80 10.71
N ASN A 114 9.58 12.05 9.79
CA ASN A 114 8.95 13.36 9.66
C ASN A 114 8.02 13.67 10.83
N LEU A 115 7.24 12.70 11.32
CA LEU A 115 6.37 12.87 12.48
C LEU A 115 7.17 13.07 13.77
N SER A 116 8.26 12.32 13.96
CA SER A 116 9.15 12.50 15.12
C SER A 116 9.80 13.88 15.18
N SER A 117 10.04 14.49 14.00
CA SER A 117 10.60 15.84 13.89
C SER A 117 9.53 16.92 13.74
N THR A 118 8.26 16.56 13.69
CA THR A 118 7.12 17.47 13.40
C THR A 118 7.39 18.31 12.14
N MET A 119 8.02 17.69 11.13
CA MET A 119 8.55 18.39 9.95
C MET A 119 7.44 19.10 9.15
N GLN A 120 6.27 18.48 9.02
CA GLN A 120 5.13 19.04 8.30
C GLN A 120 4.65 20.37 8.92
N VAL A 121 4.64 20.48 10.27
CA VAL A 121 4.26 21.71 10.97
C VAL A 121 5.34 22.77 10.80
N GLN A 122 6.61 22.41 10.91
CA GLN A 122 7.73 23.34 10.72
C GLN A 122 7.72 23.93 9.31
N MET A 123 7.50 23.11 8.28
CA MET A 123 7.38 23.56 6.89
C MET A 123 6.18 24.50 6.71
N LYS A 124 5.03 24.18 7.33
CA LYS A 124 3.83 25.03 7.30
C LYS A 124 4.05 26.38 8.00
N MET A 125 4.75 26.38 9.16
CA MET A 125 5.13 27.63 9.85
C MET A 125 5.96 28.52 8.93
N LEU A 126 7.00 28.00 8.30
CA LEU A 126 7.86 28.75 7.37
C LEU A 126 7.09 29.27 6.15
N ALA A 127 6.23 28.44 5.55
CA ALA A 127 5.39 28.82 4.41
C ALA A 127 4.44 29.98 4.76
N ASN A 128 4.01 30.07 6.02
CA ASN A 128 3.15 31.12 6.54
C ASN A 128 3.95 32.34 7.11
N GLY A 129 5.27 32.40 6.91
CA GLY A 129 6.12 33.48 7.40
C GLY A 129 6.36 33.45 8.92
N ASN A 130 6.05 32.34 9.59
CA ASN A 130 6.35 32.17 11.02
C ASN A 130 7.77 31.62 11.18
N HIS A 131 8.65 32.42 11.74
CA HIS A 131 10.08 32.11 11.99
C HIS A 131 10.37 31.85 13.48
N ASP A 132 9.35 31.58 14.30
CA ASP A 132 9.50 31.45 15.75
C ASP A 132 10.45 30.32 16.17
N ASN A 133 10.52 29.24 15.38
CA ASN A 133 11.48 28.17 15.62
C ASN A 133 12.95 28.61 15.58
N PHE A 134 13.27 29.71 14.88
CA PHE A 134 14.62 30.29 14.84
C PHE A 134 14.83 31.35 15.91
N THR A 135 13.78 32.09 16.27
CA THR A 135 13.90 33.31 17.08
C THR A 135 13.49 33.12 18.54
N LYS A 136 12.66 32.10 18.84
CA LYS A 136 12.08 31.84 20.16
C LYS A 136 12.35 30.42 20.68
N ASN A 137 13.34 29.71 20.14
CA ASN A 137 13.57 28.28 20.29
C ASN A 137 12.49 27.44 19.58
N LEU A 138 12.71 26.11 19.57
CA LEU A 138 11.81 25.18 18.89
C LEU A 138 10.42 25.16 19.53
N GLN A 139 9.39 25.49 18.79
CA GLN A 139 8.01 25.61 19.25
C GLN A 139 7.20 24.33 19.04
N VAL A 140 7.80 23.30 18.44
CA VAL A 140 7.14 22.01 18.10
C VAL A 140 7.88 20.86 18.75
N PRO A 141 7.24 19.74 19.05
CA PRO A 141 7.91 18.53 19.50
C PRO A 141 8.98 18.06 18.50
N HIS A 142 10.11 17.63 19.01
CA HIS A 142 11.20 17.07 18.23
C HIS A 142 11.87 15.96 19.04
N VAL A 143 11.72 14.72 18.61
CA VAL A 143 12.15 13.54 19.39
C VAL A 143 13.03 12.64 18.53
N GLU A 144 13.96 11.95 19.20
CA GLU A 144 14.77 10.90 18.59
C GLU A 144 13.97 9.61 18.48
N VAL A 145 14.26 8.79 17.45
CA VAL A 145 13.61 7.49 17.26
C VAL A 145 14.38 6.34 17.89
N ASN A 146 15.71 6.50 18.14
CA ASN A 146 16.51 5.49 18.79
C ASN A 146 16.00 5.22 20.21
N GLY A 147 15.98 3.96 20.61
CA GLY A 147 15.39 3.50 21.87
C GLY A 147 13.86 3.54 21.94
N LYS A 148 13.18 4.15 20.98
CA LYS A 148 11.70 4.09 20.85
C LYS A 148 11.25 2.73 20.38
N THR A 149 10.00 2.40 20.66
CA THR A 149 9.39 1.13 20.26
C THR A 149 8.56 1.29 19.00
N LEU A 150 8.90 0.52 17.97
CA LEU A 150 8.11 0.37 16.74
C LEU A 150 7.28 -0.91 16.83
N GLY A 151 5.96 -0.77 16.82
CA GLY A 151 5.01 -1.85 16.69
C GLY A 151 4.71 -2.13 15.21
N ILE A 152 4.94 -3.35 14.79
CA ILE A 152 4.67 -3.81 13.41
C ILE A 152 3.45 -4.72 13.43
N ILE A 153 2.41 -4.37 12.67
CA ILE A 153 1.24 -5.22 12.47
C ILE A 153 1.34 -5.87 11.09
N GLY A 154 1.85 -7.11 11.06
CA GLY A 154 2.11 -7.87 9.85
C GLY A 154 3.59 -7.95 9.45
N ALA A 155 4.17 -9.15 9.49
CA ALA A 155 5.58 -9.44 9.16
C ALA A 155 5.76 -10.04 7.77
N GLY A 156 5.08 -9.47 6.74
CA GLY A 156 5.31 -9.76 5.33
C GLY A 156 6.58 -9.10 4.80
N HIS A 157 6.76 -9.08 3.47
CA HIS A 157 7.97 -8.49 2.84
C HIS A 157 8.19 -7.02 3.26
N ILE A 158 7.12 -6.20 3.22
CA ILE A 158 7.20 -4.78 3.60
C ILE A 158 7.54 -4.64 5.08
N GLY A 159 6.80 -5.31 5.98
CA GLY A 159 7.04 -5.25 7.42
C GLY A 159 8.47 -5.67 7.79
N LYS A 160 9.00 -6.73 7.17
CA LYS A 160 10.40 -7.16 7.34
C LYS A 160 11.40 -6.11 6.88
N THR A 161 11.14 -5.41 5.78
CA THR A 161 12.01 -4.33 5.30
C THR A 161 11.97 -3.14 6.25
N VAL A 162 10.79 -2.77 6.78
CA VAL A 162 10.66 -1.71 7.79
C VAL A 162 11.42 -2.09 9.08
N MET A 163 11.27 -3.33 9.57
CA MET A 163 12.01 -3.82 10.74
C MET A 163 13.52 -3.74 10.55
N LYS A 164 14.03 -4.12 9.37
CA LYS A 164 15.46 -4.00 9.03
C LYS A 164 15.97 -2.57 9.14
N ILE A 165 15.21 -1.59 8.65
CA ILE A 165 15.59 -0.17 8.74
C ILE A 165 15.46 0.33 10.19
N ALA A 166 14.40 -0.05 10.88
CA ALA A 166 14.18 0.34 12.29
C ALA A 166 15.29 -0.17 13.22
N LYS A 167 15.81 -1.39 12.97
CA LYS A 167 17.01 -1.88 13.68
C LYS A 167 18.23 -1.01 13.47
N ALA A 168 18.46 -0.52 12.24
CA ALA A 168 19.57 0.38 11.94
C ALA A 168 19.40 1.78 12.56
N LEU A 169 18.18 2.11 13.02
CA LEU A 169 17.86 3.31 13.78
C LEU A 169 17.81 3.03 15.31
N ASP A 170 18.31 1.89 15.75
CA ASP A 170 18.33 1.45 17.15
C ASP A 170 16.95 1.47 17.83
N MET A 171 15.88 1.18 17.09
CA MET A 171 14.52 1.07 17.63
C MET A 171 14.29 -0.33 18.23
N ASN A 172 13.49 -0.39 19.29
CA ASN A 172 12.93 -1.65 19.80
C ASN A 172 11.78 -2.10 18.90
N ILE A 173 11.65 -3.41 18.62
CA ILE A 173 10.66 -3.91 17.69
C ILE A 173 9.71 -4.90 18.36
N LEU A 174 8.41 -4.58 18.34
CA LEU A 174 7.31 -5.47 18.69
C LEU A 174 6.54 -5.83 17.42
N VAL A 175 6.17 -7.11 17.28
CA VAL A 175 5.49 -7.58 16.08
C VAL A 175 4.24 -8.36 16.45
N TYR A 176 3.13 -8.02 15.81
CA TYR A 176 1.93 -8.83 15.80
C TYR A 176 1.76 -9.53 14.44
N THR A 177 1.53 -10.83 14.49
CA THR A 177 1.15 -11.65 13.33
C THR A 177 -0.01 -12.56 13.67
N ARG A 178 -0.88 -12.85 12.70
CA ARG A 178 -2.03 -13.75 12.88
C ARG A 178 -1.60 -15.13 13.41
N THR A 179 -0.50 -15.65 12.89
CA THR A 179 0.10 -16.90 13.39
C THR A 179 1.24 -16.53 14.34
N PRO A 180 1.17 -16.93 15.61
CA PRO A 180 2.24 -16.66 16.58
C PRO A 180 3.59 -17.17 16.08
N ARG A 181 4.65 -16.46 16.42
CA ARG A 181 6.05 -16.81 16.12
C ARG A 181 6.90 -16.67 17.39
N ALA A 182 8.00 -17.39 17.42
CA ALA A 182 9.01 -17.21 18.46
C ALA A 182 9.77 -15.89 18.23
N ASP A 183 10.27 -15.30 19.32
CA ASP A 183 11.15 -14.15 19.25
C ASP A 183 12.43 -14.49 18.49
N GLU A 184 12.93 -13.56 17.71
CA GLU A 184 14.12 -13.75 16.88
C GLU A 184 14.92 -12.45 16.75
N ASP A 185 16.23 -12.52 16.90
CA ASP A 185 17.15 -11.45 16.52
C ASP A 185 16.75 -10.04 17.04
N GLY A 186 16.35 -9.96 18.33
CA GLY A 186 15.90 -8.71 18.97
C GLY A 186 14.50 -8.25 18.57
N ILE A 187 13.75 -9.06 17.83
CA ILE A 187 12.34 -8.83 17.51
C ILE A 187 11.48 -9.66 18.46
N ARG A 188 10.51 -9.03 19.11
CA ARG A 188 9.56 -9.71 20.00
C ARG A 188 8.20 -9.86 19.33
N TYR A 189 7.72 -11.10 19.24
CA TYR A 189 6.38 -11.41 18.71
C TYR A 189 5.38 -11.47 19.88
N VAL A 190 4.39 -10.59 19.84
CA VAL A 190 3.41 -10.38 20.90
C VAL A 190 2.00 -10.27 20.35
N ASP A 191 0.98 -10.25 21.23
CA ASP A 191 -0.41 -9.99 20.82
C ASP A 191 -0.62 -8.53 20.40
N LEU A 192 -1.76 -8.26 19.74
CA LEU A 192 -2.10 -6.95 19.21
C LEU A 192 -2.19 -5.89 20.32
N GLU A 193 -2.80 -6.23 21.45
CA GLU A 193 -2.98 -5.31 22.56
C GLU A 193 -1.63 -4.88 23.13
N THR A 194 -0.69 -5.80 23.29
CA THR A 194 0.67 -5.53 23.72
C THR A 194 1.40 -4.61 22.74
N VAL A 195 1.26 -4.82 21.43
CA VAL A 195 1.81 -3.91 20.41
C VAL A 195 1.25 -2.51 20.58
N LEU A 196 -0.07 -2.35 20.66
CA LEU A 196 -0.71 -1.03 20.74
C LEU A 196 -0.32 -0.28 22.01
N LYS A 197 -0.30 -0.96 23.17
CA LYS A 197 0.00 -0.33 24.47
C LYS A 197 1.46 0.10 24.62
N ASN A 198 2.40 -0.61 24.01
CA ASN A 198 3.81 -0.40 24.28
C ASN A 198 4.57 0.33 23.17
N SER A 199 3.96 0.54 22.01
CA SER A 199 4.64 1.18 20.90
C SER A 199 4.54 2.70 20.92
N ASP A 200 5.63 3.36 20.50
CA ASP A 200 5.67 4.80 20.23
C ASP A 200 5.27 5.10 18.77
N TYR A 201 5.47 4.12 17.90
CA TYR A 201 5.02 4.13 16.51
C TYR A 201 4.36 2.79 16.20
N VAL A 202 3.15 2.80 15.63
CA VAL A 202 2.44 1.59 15.19
C VAL A 202 2.34 1.64 13.67
N SER A 203 2.88 0.64 12.96
CA SER A 203 2.91 0.60 11.50
C SER A 203 2.20 -0.64 10.95
N LEU A 204 1.23 -0.40 10.04
CA LEU A 204 0.36 -1.43 9.48
C LEU A 204 0.94 -2.00 8.19
N HIS A 205 1.18 -3.31 8.16
CA HIS A 205 1.74 -4.05 7.02
C HIS A 205 1.02 -5.39 6.77
N CYS A 206 -0.22 -5.50 7.25
CA CYS A 206 -1.07 -6.66 7.02
C CYS A 206 -2.02 -6.45 5.83
N PRO A 207 -2.53 -7.52 5.19
CA PRO A 207 -3.55 -7.41 4.15
C PRO A 207 -4.91 -7.02 4.74
N LEU A 208 -5.74 -6.36 3.92
CA LEU A 208 -7.15 -6.15 4.22
C LEU A 208 -7.92 -7.45 3.99
N THR A 209 -8.57 -7.93 5.04
CA THR A 209 -9.46 -9.10 5.03
C THR A 209 -10.69 -8.78 5.87
N PRO A 210 -11.75 -9.61 5.86
CA PRO A 210 -12.87 -9.41 6.78
C PRO A 210 -12.45 -9.33 8.25
N GLN A 211 -11.38 -10.03 8.67
CA GLN A 211 -10.88 -10.04 10.03
C GLN A 211 -9.99 -8.85 10.40
N THR A 212 -9.40 -8.18 9.40
CA THR A 212 -8.52 -7.03 9.61
C THR A 212 -9.18 -5.70 9.26
N LYS A 213 -10.37 -5.73 8.64
CA LYS A 213 -11.15 -4.52 8.39
C LYS A 213 -11.46 -3.83 9.72
N HIS A 214 -11.14 -2.52 9.79
CA HIS A 214 -11.33 -1.70 11.00
C HIS A 214 -10.70 -2.31 12.26
N MET A 215 -9.57 -3.02 12.11
CA MET A 215 -8.83 -3.54 13.26
C MET A 215 -8.25 -2.41 14.13
N ILE A 216 -8.03 -1.25 13.53
CA ILE A 216 -7.77 -0.01 14.25
C ILE A 216 -9.08 0.78 14.25
N ASN A 217 -9.71 0.84 15.40
CA ASN A 217 -11.02 1.44 15.63
C ASN A 217 -11.00 2.24 16.95
N LYS A 218 -12.15 2.76 17.36
CA LYS A 218 -12.27 3.57 18.57
C LYS A 218 -11.71 2.86 19.81
N GLU A 219 -11.98 1.56 19.98
CA GLU A 219 -11.51 0.79 21.14
C GLU A 219 -10.00 0.59 21.11
N THR A 220 -9.47 0.14 19.98
CA THR A 220 -8.04 -0.13 19.82
C THR A 220 -7.19 1.14 19.84
N LEU A 221 -7.73 2.28 19.38
CA LEU A 221 -7.07 3.58 19.51
C LEU A 221 -6.92 4.00 20.96
N THR A 222 -7.85 3.62 21.87
CA THR A 222 -7.69 3.92 23.32
C THR A 222 -6.55 3.17 23.99
N LEU A 223 -6.06 2.11 23.38
CA LEU A 223 -4.92 1.34 23.90
C LEU A 223 -3.58 1.98 23.55
N MET A 224 -3.54 2.85 22.54
CA MET A 224 -2.29 3.50 22.13
C MET A 224 -1.87 4.57 23.14
N LYS A 225 -0.56 4.80 23.20
CA LYS A 225 -0.02 5.90 24.02
C LYS A 225 -0.48 7.26 23.44
N PRO A 226 -0.76 8.27 24.29
CA PRO A 226 -1.06 9.62 23.81
C PRO A 226 0.07 10.24 22.97
N THR A 227 1.31 9.75 23.16
CA THR A 227 2.49 10.16 22.39
C THR A 227 2.75 9.30 21.15
N ALA A 228 1.92 8.28 20.87
CA ALA A 228 2.15 7.37 19.77
C ALA A 228 1.68 7.93 18.43
N PHE A 229 2.32 7.47 17.36
CA PHE A 229 1.96 7.75 15.97
C PHE A 229 1.49 6.47 15.28
N LEU A 230 0.44 6.60 14.46
CA LEU A 230 -0.09 5.52 13.62
C LEU A 230 0.36 5.71 12.17
N ILE A 231 0.96 4.67 11.57
CA ILE A 231 1.44 4.68 10.18
C ILE A 231 0.66 3.65 9.36
N ASN A 232 0.07 4.06 8.26
CA ASN A 232 -0.62 3.15 7.35
C ASN A 232 -0.19 3.36 5.90
N THR A 233 0.56 2.41 5.37
CA THR A 233 0.97 2.30 3.96
C THR A 233 0.42 1.03 3.30
N SER A 234 -0.61 0.41 3.89
CA SER A 234 -1.19 -0.85 3.44
C SER A 234 -2.54 -0.65 2.74
N ARG A 235 -3.64 -0.58 3.52
CA ARG A 235 -5.00 -0.32 3.02
C ARG A 235 -5.75 0.58 4.01
N GLY A 236 -6.48 1.57 3.52
CA GLY A 236 -7.20 2.54 4.35
C GLY A 236 -8.20 1.88 5.28
N ALA A 237 -8.99 0.94 4.77
CA ALA A 237 -10.03 0.24 5.54
C ALA A 237 -9.50 -0.73 6.64
N LEU A 238 -8.20 -0.79 6.91
CA LEU A 238 -7.64 -1.36 8.15
C LEU A 238 -7.98 -0.48 9.36
N ILE A 239 -8.26 0.79 9.11
CA ILE A 239 -8.60 1.81 10.10
C ILE A 239 -10.06 2.22 9.90
N ASP A 240 -10.79 2.37 10.97
CA ASP A 240 -12.05 3.13 11.03
C ASP A 240 -11.68 4.62 10.95
N GLU A 241 -11.78 5.21 9.74
CA GLU A 241 -11.33 6.57 9.49
C GLU A 241 -12.04 7.62 10.33
N PRO A 242 -13.38 7.57 10.54
CA PRO A 242 -14.06 8.44 11.49
C PRO A 242 -13.52 8.35 12.92
N ALA A 243 -13.23 7.16 13.42
CA ALA A 243 -12.66 6.99 14.75
C ALA A 243 -11.23 7.54 14.84
N LEU A 244 -10.43 7.39 13.77
CA LEU A 244 -9.09 7.98 13.70
C LEU A 244 -9.16 9.51 13.72
N ILE A 245 -10.05 10.11 12.94
CA ILE A 245 -10.25 11.58 12.91
C ILE A 245 -10.57 12.09 14.32
N GLU A 246 -11.56 11.47 15.01
CA GLU A 246 -11.91 11.84 16.39
C GLU A 246 -10.71 11.75 17.34
N ALA A 247 -9.90 10.68 17.23
CA ALA A 247 -8.72 10.46 18.08
C ALA A 247 -7.62 11.50 17.83
N LEU A 248 -7.43 11.92 16.57
CA LEU A 248 -6.44 12.93 16.18
C LEU A 248 -6.85 14.34 16.63
N GLU A 249 -8.13 14.71 16.44
CA GLU A 249 -8.69 15.99 16.89
C GLU A 249 -8.62 16.15 18.42
N LYS A 250 -8.84 15.06 19.14
CA LYS A 250 -8.77 15.05 20.63
C LYS A 250 -7.36 14.82 21.17
N HIS A 251 -6.35 14.72 20.31
CA HIS A 251 -4.98 14.36 20.70
C HIS A 251 -4.90 13.10 21.57
N GLN A 252 -5.80 12.12 21.32
CA GLN A 252 -5.77 10.82 21.98
C GLN A 252 -4.53 10.02 21.54
N ILE A 253 -4.05 10.23 20.31
CA ILE A 253 -2.73 9.86 19.81
C ILE A 253 -2.03 11.10 19.26
N ALA A 254 -0.70 11.07 19.18
CA ALA A 254 0.08 12.23 18.77
C ALA A 254 -0.14 12.62 17.29
N GLY A 255 -0.31 11.64 16.41
CA GLY A 255 -0.54 11.92 14.99
C GLY A 255 -0.60 10.66 14.13
N ALA A 256 -0.72 10.84 12.83
CA ALA A 256 -0.75 9.75 11.86
C ALA A 256 0.00 10.06 10.56
N GLY A 257 0.59 9.02 9.94
CA GLY A 257 1.14 9.04 8.61
C GLY A 257 0.37 8.07 7.71
N LEU A 258 -0.34 8.57 6.71
CA LEU A 258 -1.28 7.79 5.91
C LEU A 258 -0.94 7.93 4.41
N ASP A 259 -0.50 6.85 3.79
CA ASP A 259 -0.35 6.77 2.33
C ASP A 259 -1.65 6.28 1.65
N VAL A 260 -2.59 5.77 2.44
CA VAL A 260 -3.87 5.21 2.00
C VAL A 260 -5.00 5.71 2.88
N GLN A 261 -6.20 5.90 2.29
CA GLN A 261 -7.42 6.31 2.96
C GLN A 261 -8.52 5.25 2.77
N GLU A 262 -9.56 5.27 3.59
CA GLU A 262 -10.65 4.31 3.49
C GLU A 262 -11.39 4.43 2.14
N THR A 263 -11.54 5.65 1.66
CA THR A 263 -12.07 5.95 0.32
C THR A 263 -11.00 6.69 -0.49
N GLU A 264 -10.66 6.19 -1.66
CA GLU A 264 -9.69 6.79 -2.58
C GLU A 264 -10.32 7.06 -3.96
N PRO A 265 -10.30 8.31 -4.48
CA PRO A 265 -9.78 9.51 -3.81
C PRO A 265 -10.64 9.92 -2.61
N PRO A 266 -10.02 10.51 -1.55
CA PRO A 266 -10.79 11.01 -0.40
C PRO A 266 -11.69 12.17 -0.82
N LYS A 267 -12.79 12.39 -0.07
CA LYS A 267 -13.68 13.53 -0.28
C LYS A 267 -12.93 14.83 -0.06
N ALA A 268 -13.30 15.89 -0.82
CA ALA A 268 -12.63 17.19 -0.75
C ALA A 268 -12.73 17.87 0.62
N ASP A 269 -13.75 17.53 1.41
CA ASP A 269 -14.01 18.04 2.77
C ASP A 269 -13.49 17.10 3.88
N ASN A 270 -12.63 16.12 3.55
CA ASN A 270 -12.09 15.20 4.55
C ASN A 270 -11.28 15.97 5.61
N PRO A 271 -11.62 15.86 6.91
CA PRO A 271 -10.93 16.57 7.99
C PRO A 271 -9.42 16.28 8.06
N LEU A 272 -8.98 15.11 7.64
CA LEU A 272 -7.57 14.75 7.62
C LEU A 272 -6.68 15.73 6.83
N TYR A 273 -7.24 16.47 5.85
CA TYR A 273 -6.48 17.47 5.08
C TYR A 273 -6.08 18.70 5.90
N THR A 274 -6.77 18.98 7.00
CA THR A 274 -6.57 20.20 7.80
C THR A 274 -5.84 19.96 9.11
N LEU A 275 -5.71 18.70 9.52
CA LEU A 275 -5.04 18.33 10.77
C LEU A 275 -3.52 18.47 10.67
N ASP A 276 -2.93 19.27 11.56
CA ASP A 276 -1.48 19.54 11.58
C ASP A 276 -0.63 18.33 12.04
N ASN A 277 -1.25 17.40 12.78
CA ASN A 277 -0.62 16.19 13.26
C ASN A 277 -0.76 14.98 12.30
N VAL A 278 -1.09 15.25 11.02
CA VAL A 278 -1.27 14.22 9.99
C VAL A 278 -0.35 14.48 8.79
N ILE A 279 0.28 13.42 8.30
CA ILE A 279 0.95 13.39 7.00
C ILE A 279 0.12 12.52 6.08
N LEU A 280 -0.38 13.11 4.98
CA LEU A 280 -1.10 12.38 3.93
C LEU A 280 -0.24 12.32 2.67
N THR A 281 -0.27 11.17 2.00
CA THR A 281 0.32 11.01 0.67
C THR A 281 -0.67 10.27 -0.26
N PRO A 282 -0.61 10.50 -1.58
CA PRO A 282 -1.64 10.04 -2.52
C PRO A 282 -1.38 8.61 -3.01
N HIS A 283 -1.32 7.64 -2.09
CA HIS A 283 -1.06 6.21 -2.38
C HIS A 283 0.16 6.08 -3.31
N MET A 284 1.27 6.69 -2.86
CA MET A 284 2.49 6.82 -3.67
C MET A 284 3.58 5.81 -3.30
N GLY A 285 3.38 5.02 -2.25
CA GLY A 285 4.41 4.10 -1.74
C GLY A 285 4.97 3.13 -2.78
N TRP A 286 4.22 2.82 -3.83
CA TRP A 286 4.67 1.97 -4.93
C TRP A 286 5.11 2.74 -6.19
N LYS A 287 4.91 4.08 -6.27
CA LYS A 287 5.03 4.87 -7.51
C LYS A 287 6.46 5.26 -7.92
N GLY A 288 7.49 4.83 -7.17
CA GLY A 288 8.89 5.07 -7.56
C GLY A 288 9.22 4.47 -8.94
N LEU A 289 10.07 5.12 -9.72
CA LEU A 289 10.42 4.69 -11.08
C LEU A 289 10.97 3.27 -11.10
N GLU A 290 11.97 2.99 -10.28
CA GLU A 290 12.62 1.67 -10.20
C GLU A 290 11.63 0.58 -9.75
N THR A 291 10.67 0.95 -8.90
CA THR A 291 9.59 0.07 -8.44
C THR A 291 8.66 -0.30 -9.59
N ARG A 292 8.27 0.70 -10.41
CA ARG A 292 7.41 0.50 -11.57
C ARG A 292 8.12 -0.25 -12.70
N GLN A 293 9.42 -0.01 -12.90
CA GLN A 293 10.24 -0.80 -13.83
C GLN A 293 10.33 -2.26 -13.40
N ARG A 294 10.53 -2.52 -12.09
CA ARG A 294 10.50 -3.88 -11.52
C ARG A 294 9.14 -4.54 -11.69
N LEU A 295 8.04 -3.77 -11.52
CA LEU A 295 6.68 -4.25 -11.78
C LEU A 295 6.54 -4.76 -13.21
N VAL A 296 6.96 -3.98 -14.22
CA VAL A 296 6.89 -4.39 -15.63
C VAL A 296 7.78 -5.62 -15.90
N SER A 297 8.95 -5.69 -15.30
CA SER A 297 9.83 -6.87 -15.42
C SER A 297 9.16 -8.15 -14.88
N ILE A 298 8.47 -8.06 -13.74
CA ILE A 298 7.75 -9.22 -13.17
C ILE A 298 6.51 -9.56 -14.02
N LEU A 299 5.79 -8.55 -14.54
CA LEU A 299 4.71 -8.75 -15.52
C LEU A 299 5.19 -9.56 -16.72
N ALA A 300 6.33 -9.16 -17.33
CA ALA A 300 6.93 -9.89 -18.43
C ALA A 300 7.27 -11.33 -18.05
N GLY A 301 7.76 -11.56 -16.83
CA GLY A 301 7.99 -12.89 -16.28
C GLY A 301 6.71 -13.73 -16.15
N ASN A 302 5.61 -13.13 -15.68
CA ASN A 302 4.31 -13.80 -15.59
C ASN A 302 3.76 -14.19 -16.96
N VAL A 303 3.81 -13.27 -17.93
CA VAL A 303 3.39 -13.51 -19.31
C VAL A 303 4.21 -14.64 -19.93
N LYS A 304 5.54 -14.53 -19.83
CA LYS A 304 6.46 -15.57 -20.35
C LYS A 304 6.20 -16.93 -19.74
N GLY A 305 6.12 -17.01 -18.40
CA GLY A 305 5.84 -18.28 -17.70
C GLY A 305 4.52 -18.90 -18.13
N PHE A 306 3.48 -18.06 -18.35
CA PHE A 306 2.19 -18.54 -18.85
C PHE A 306 2.31 -19.10 -20.26
N LEU A 307 2.97 -18.40 -21.19
CA LEU A 307 3.15 -18.83 -22.58
C LEU A 307 3.99 -20.13 -22.67
N GLU A 308 4.94 -20.33 -21.77
CA GLU A 308 5.77 -21.53 -21.66
C GLU A 308 5.07 -22.70 -20.92
N GLY A 309 3.81 -22.51 -20.44
CA GLY A 309 3.06 -23.54 -19.71
C GLY A 309 3.49 -23.72 -18.24
N THR A 310 4.27 -22.80 -17.72
CA THR A 310 4.77 -22.79 -16.32
C THR A 310 4.39 -21.47 -15.62
N PRO A 311 3.08 -21.17 -15.45
CA PRO A 311 2.65 -19.90 -14.89
C PRO A 311 3.17 -19.72 -13.47
N VAL A 312 3.60 -18.49 -13.16
CA VAL A 312 4.13 -18.09 -11.86
C VAL A 312 3.25 -16.98 -11.24
N ASN A 313 3.36 -16.80 -9.91
CA ASN A 313 2.57 -15.80 -9.16
C ASN A 313 1.05 -15.96 -9.34
N VAL A 314 0.56 -17.17 -9.54
CA VAL A 314 -0.86 -17.50 -9.72
C VAL A 314 -1.61 -17.31 -8.41
N VAL A 315 -2.79 -16.67 -8.49
CA VAL A 315 -3.68 -16.37 -7.35
C VAL A 315 -5.10 -16.92 -7.53
N SER A 316 -5.45 -17.43 -8.72
CA SER A 316 -6.76 -18.06 -9.03
C SER A 316 -6.80 -19.54 -8.65
#